data_66bb9a2ee9ed3d33bdcccca9d7147be7
#
_entry.id   66bb9a2ee9ed3d33bdcccca9d7147be7
#
_cell.length_a   1.000
_cell.length_b   1.000
_cell.length_c   1.000
_cell.angle_alpha   90.00
_cell.angle_beta   90.00
_cell.angle_gamma   90.00
#
_symmetry.space_group_name_H-M   'P 1'
#
loop_
_entity.id
_entity.type
_entity.pdbx_description
1 polymer ?
#
loop_
_entity_poly.entity_id
_entity_poly.type
_entity_poly.pdbx_seq_one_letter_code
_entity_poly.pdbx_strand_id
1 'polypeptide(L)'
;MARRQSRIGARREGVKTFAARGKDAREKSVREKNVREKSVREKSARRENTYGASRRGGKSGSGGVGNARGGRSEFVSGRVSPMAPSHPSAAYIAALEALPPLEGGLPLPELLVPCGSEEIMHVAVQSGADAVYFGGRMHNARMNAHNFDDEAMRRAVKYCHKHGVRVYVTLNTLLYDRELEETARYAAFLQECGVDALIVADPGLCRLLHAALPDMELHASTQMAVHETEAARLLGEYGFSRVVPARELSLGDIYTMCSESGVEVEVFVHGALCVCRSGQCLFSSLVGGRSGNRGECAQPCRLPYNGGYPLSLRDLCLGGHMTELIRAGITSLKIEGRMKSPTYIHTVTSIYRR
;
A
#
# COMPACT_ATOMS: atom_id res chain seq x y z
N MET A 1 14.62 34.30 -23.60
CA MET A 1 15.51 34.03 -22.45
C MET A 1 15.14 34.81 -21.19
N ALA A 2 14.76 36.08 -21.25
CA ALA A 2 14.43 36.87 -20.05
C ALA A 2 13.25 36.37 -19.20
N ARG A 3 12.19 35.83 -19.80
CA ARG A 3 11.03 35.30 -19.05
C ARG A 3 11.34 33.99 -18.28
N ARG A 4 12.39 33.26 -18.63
CA ARG A 4 12.81 32.03 -17.92
C ARG A 4 13.65 32.35 -16.69
N GLN A 5 14.44 33.43 -16.73
CA GLN A 5 15.25 33.85 -15.58
C GLN A 5 14.42 34.51 -14.46
N SER A 6 13.36 35.23 -14.78
CA SER A 6 12.46 35.84 -13.75
C SER A 6 11.68 34.78 -12.95
N ARG A 7 11.28 33.68 -13.59
CA ARG A 7 10.62 32.54 -12.90
C ARG A 7 11.55 31.78 -11.95
N ILE A 8 12.83 31.71 -12.26
CA ILE A 8 13.84 31.06 -11.40
C ILE A 8 14.15 31.90 -10.16
N GLY A 9 14.16 33.24 -10.30
CA GLY A 9 14.36 34.17 -9.19
C GLY A 9 13.22 34.13 -8.17
N ALA A 10 11.96 34.17 -8.60
CA ALA A 10 10.79 34.10 -7.74
C ALA A 10 10.66 32.75 -6.99
N ARG A 11 11.12 31.64 -7.61
CA ARG A 11 11.17 30.31 -6.98
C ARG A 11 12.21 30.23 -5.85
N ARG A 12 13.36 30.91 -5.97
CA ARG A 12 14.40 30.92 -4.92
C ARG A 12 14.00 31.73 -3.68
N GLU A 13 13.20 32.77 -3.83
CA GLU A 13 12.67 33.55 -2.69
C GLU A 13 11.55 32.81 -1.95
N GLY A 14 10.65 32.12 -2.64
CA GLY A 14 9.62 31.28 -2.03
C GLY A 14 10.19 30.18 -1.15
N VAL A 15 11.26 29.53 -1.58
CA VAL A 15 11.93 28.45 -0.81
C VAL A 15 12.65 29.02 0.43
N LYS A 16 13.25 30.23 0.34
CA LYS A 16 13.92 30.88 1.47
C LYS A 16 12.93 31.37 2.55
N THR A 17 11.77 31.87 2.18
CA THR A 17 10.70 32.27 3.12
C THR A 17 10.06 31.07 3.80
N PHE A 18 9.94 29.93 3.14
CA PHE A 18 9.44 28.69 3.72
C PHE A 18 10.44 28.12 4.77
N ALA A 19 11.74 28.17 4.49
CA ALA A 19 12.79 27.71 5.39
C ALA A 19 12.95 28.58 6.66
N ALA A 20 12.68 29.86 6.58
CA ALA A 20 12.77 30.79 7.72
C ALA A 20 11.62 30.58 8.72
N ARG A 21 10.38 30.36 8.25
CA ARG A 21 9.22 30.05 9.12
C ARG A 21 9.32 28.69 9.82
N GLY A 22 10.09 27.76 9.28
CA GLY A 22 10.27 26.42 9.87
C GLY A 22 11.19 26.40 11.11
N LYS A 23 12.09 27.39 11.29
CA LYS A 23 12.97 27.43 12.45
C LYS A 23 12.22 27.84 13.74
N ASP A 24 11.38 28.88 13.66
CA ASP A 24 10.59 29.34 14.81
C ASP A 24 9.55 28.30 15.27
N ALA A 25 8.94 27.56 14.33
CA ALA A 25 8.00 26.48 14.64
C ALA A 25 8.70 25.28 15.33
N ARG A 26 9.96 25.02 15.00
CA ARG A 26 10.75 23.93 15.59
C ARG A 26 11.10 24.19 17.06
N GLU A 27 11.49 25.41 17.42
CA GLU A 27 11.81 25.74 18.82
C GLU A 27 10.57 25.71 19.71
N LYS A 28 9.42 26.13 19.19
CA LYS A 28 8.14 26.08 19.89
C LYS A 28 7.68 24.65 20.13
N SER A 29 7.81 23.77 19.12
CA SER A 29 7.46 22.34 19.23
C SER A 29 8.33 21.57 20.21
N VAL A 30 9.65 21.86 20.29
CA VAL A 30 10.56 21.23 21.24
C VAL A 30 10.22 21.63 22.69
N ARG A 31 9.85 22.90 22.93
CA ARG A 31 9.41 23.33 24.27
C ARG A 31 8.10 22.67 24.69
N GLU A 32 7.11 22.57 23.81
CA GLU A 32 5.83 21.91 24.11
C GLU A 32 6.00 20.41 24.36
N LYS A 33 6.92 19.74 23.66
CA LYS A 33 7.22 18.32 23.84
C LYS A 33 7.83 18.04 25.22
N ASN A 34 8.78 18.87 25.67
CA ASN A 34 9.41 18.73 26.98
C ASN A 34 8.41 18.94 28.13
N VAL A 35 7.46 19.87 28.00
CA VAL A 35 6.40 20.08 29.00
C VAL A 35 5.44 18.90 29.06
N ARG A 36 5.09 18.29 27.92
CA ARG A 36 4.21 17.11 27.85
C ARG A 36 4.86 15.86 28.44
N GLU A 37 6.13 15.61 28.14
CA GLU A 37 6.87 14.46 28.69
C GLU A 37 7.01 14.54 30.20
N LYS A 38 7.21 15.74 30.75
CA LYS A 38 7.27 15.97 32.21
C LYS A 38 5.91 15.66 32.87
N SER A 39 4.81 16.09 32.28
CA SER A 39 3.44 15.81 32.75
C SER A 39 3.07 14.32 32.70
N VAL A 40 3.55 13.59 31.68
CA VAL A 40 3.29 12.13 31.56
C VAL A 40 4.09 11.35 32.62
N ARG A 41 5.34 11.71 32.89
CA ARG A 41 6.16 11.09 33.94
C ARG A 41 5.58 11.31 35.35
N GLU A 42 5.07 12.51 35.63
CA GLU A 42 4.43 12.81 36.92
C GLU A 42 3.11 12.03 37.12
N LYS A 43 2.34 11.82 36.06
CA LYS A 43 1.11 11.01 36.10
C LYS A 43 1.39 9.51 36.23
N SER A 44 2.48 9.00 35.65
CA SER A 44 2.90 7.61 35.80
C SER A 44 3.36 7.31 37.23
N ALA A 45 4.19 8.19 37.80
CA ALA A 45 4.66 8.05 39.18
C ALA A 45 3.52 8.08 40.22
N ARG A 46 2.43 8.85 39.96
CA ARG A 46 1.24 8.85 40.82
C ARG A 46 0.40 7.57 40.71
N ARG A 47 0.41 6.89 39.56
CA ARG A 47 -0.31 5.62 39.38
C ARG A 47 0.40 4.43 40.04
N GLU A 48 1.74 4.38 40.06
CA GLU A 48 2.48 3.32 40.73
C GLU A 48 2.28 3.35 42.26
N ASN A 49 2.10 4.53 42.87
CA ASN A 49 1.83 4.68 44.31
C ASN A 49 0.43 4.26 44.76
N THR A 50 -0.55 4.18 43.85
CA THR A 50 -1.92 3.75 44.14
C THR A 50 -2.13 2.24 44.01
N TYR A 51 -1.27 1.51 43.32
CA TYR A 51 -1.35 0.06 43.17
C TYR A 51 -0.61 -0.75 44.25
N GLY A 52 0.21 -0.10 45.06
CA GLY A 52 0.98 -0.74 46.15
C GLY A 52 0.19 -1.01 47.44
N ALA A 53 -0.98 -0.45 47.62
CA ALA A 53 -1.71 -0.44 48.91
C ALA A 53 -2.84 -1.50 49.04
N SER A 54 -3.09 -2.38 48.06
CA SER A 54 -4.23 -3.30 48.06
C SER A 54 -3.87 -4.80 48.09
N ARG A 55 -2.72 -5.19 48.63
CA ARG A 55 -2.42 -6.61 48.84
C ARG A 55 -1.91 -6.89 50.25
N ARG A 56 -2.81 -6.86 51.24
CA ARG A 56 -2.69 -7.62 52.51
C ARG A 56 -4.07 -7.86 53.07
N GLY A 57 -4.46 -9.13 53.15
CA GLY A 57 -5.59 -9.58 53.98
C GLY A 57 -6.64 -10.44 53.28
N GLY A 58 -6.59 -11.74 53.53
CA GLY A 58 -7.67 -12.65 53.10
C GLY A 58 -7.33 -14.12 53.29
N LYS A 59 -7.78 -14.67 54.39
CA LYS A 59 -7.53 -16.01 54.92
C LYS A 59 -8.07 -17.17 54.08
N SER A 60 -7.39 -18.31 54.23
CA SER A 60 -7.73 -19.70 53.92
C SER A 60 -9.19 -20.10 54.17
N GLY A 61 -9.80 -20.79 53.23
CA GLY A 61 -11.02 -21.58 53.37
C GLY A 61 -10.97 -22.78 52.43
N SER A 62 -10.84 -23.97 53.03
CA SER A 62 -10.88 -25.29 52.39
C SER A 62 -12.35 -25.63 52.07
N GLY A 63 -12.60 -26.23 50.89
CA GLY A 63 -13.93 -26.79 50.59
C GLY A 63 -14.08 -27.41 49.23
N GLY A 64 -14.15 -28.74 49.16
CA GLY A 64 -15.05 -29.48 48.33
C GLY A 64 -14.67 -29.76 46.85
N VAL A 65 -14.16 -30.95 46.64
CA VAL A 65 -14.06 -31.63 45.33
C VAL A 65 -15.45 -31.96 44.80
N GLY A 66 -15.84 -31.36 43.69
CA GLY A 66 -17.02 -31.70 42.91
C GLY A 66 -16.63 -32.20 41.52
N ASN A 67 -16.74 -33.51 41.29
CA ASN A 67 -16.54 -34.18 40.01
C ASN A 67 -17.64 -33.75 39.04
N ALA A 68 -17.31 -32.96 38.01
CA ALA A 68 -18.20 -32.73 36.87
C ALA A 68 -17.64 -33.49 35.66
N ARG A 69 -18.41 -34.48 35.23
CA ARG A 69 -18.16 -35.38 34.10
C ARG A 69 -17.99 -34.56 32.81
N GLY A 70 -16.90 -34.88 32.10
CA GLY A 70 -16.57 -34.31 30.79
C GLY A 70 -17.64 -34.62 29.73
N GLY A 71 -18.27 -33.59 29.21
CA GLY A 71 -18.95 -33.66 27.93
C GLY A 71 -17.92 -33.60 26.82
N ARG A 72 -17.67 -34.71 26.14
CA ARG A 72 -16.92 -34.70 24.87
C ARG A 72 -17.79 -33.94 23.86
N SER A 73 -17.35 -32.75 23.46
CA SER A 73 -17.85 -32.14 22.23
C SER A 73 -17.33 -32.94 21.05
N GLU A 74 -18.21 -33.65 20.38
CA GLU A 74 -17.92 -34.25 19.08
C GLU A 74 -17.63 -33.11 18.11
N PHE A 75 -16.35 -32.88 17.82
CA PHE A 75 -15.94 -32.13 16.67
C PHE A 75 -16.35 -32.90 15.43
N VAL A 76 -17.39 -32.45 14.75
CA VAL A 76 -17.74 -32.90 13.41
C VAL A 76 -16.54 -32.60 12.51
N SER A 77 -15.77 -33.60 12.19
CA SER A 77 -14.75 -33.55 11.14
C SER A 77 -15.47 -33.47 9.78
N GLY A 78 -16.00 -32.29 9.46
CA GLY A 78 -16.48 -31.99 8.13
C GLY A 78 -15.30 -32.08 7.18
N ARG A 79 -15.18 -33.16 6.42
CA ARG A 79 -14.35 -33.22 5.22
C ARG A 79 -14.82 -32.08 4.35
N VAL A 80 -14.02 -31.03 4.20
CA VAL A 80 -14.22 -30.04 3.16
C VAL A 80 -14.00 -30.76 1.85
N SER A 81 -15.07 -31.20 1.21
CA SER A 81 -15.01 -31.69 -0.16
C SER A 81 -14.31 -30.65 -1.02
N PRO A 82 -13.39 -31.04 -1.93
CA PRO A 82 -12.87 -30.09 -2.90
C PRO A 82 -14.09 -29.46 -3.60
N MET A 83 -14.25 -28.14 -3.47
CA MET A 83 -15.29 -27.42 -4.20
C MET A 83 -15.11 -27.78 -5.67
N ALA A 84 -16.15 -28.39 -6.25
CA ALA A 84 -16.26 -28.51 -7.70
C ALA A 84 -16.07 -27.11 -8.29
N PRO A 85 -15.46 -26.95 -9.48
CA PRO A 85 -15.33 -25.67 -10.13
C PRO A 85 -16.74 -25.06 -10.20
N SER A 86 -16.94 -24.00 -9.42
CA SER A 86 -18.21 -23.27 -9.42
C SER A 86 -18.43 -22.76 -10.85
N HIS A 87 -19.56 -23.07 -11.46
CA HIS A 87 -19.96 -22.43 -12.70
C HIS A 87 -19.85 -20.90 -12.51
N PRO A 88 -19.34 -20.17 -13.51
CA PRO A 88 -19.22 -18.72 -13.40
C PRO A 88 -20.59 -18.14 -13.03
N SER A 89 -20.60 -17.16 -12.11
CA SER A 89 -21.85 -16.52 -11.69
C SER A 89 -22.52 -15.82 -12.88
N ALA A 90 -23.85 -15.69 -12.85
CA ALA A 90 -24.57 -14.96 -13.89
C ALA A 90 -24.05 -13.51 -14.07
N ALA A 91 -23.66 -12.88 -12.96
CA ALA A 91 -23.03 -11.55 -12.98
C ALA A 91 -21.68 -11.53 -13.72
N TYR A 92 -20.86 -12.58 -13.55
CA TYR A 92 -19.60 -12.70 -14.29
C TYR A 92 -19.83 -12.90 -15.78
N ILE A 93 -20.82 -13.74 -16.16
CA ILE A 93 -21.18 -13.96 -17.58
C ILE A 93 -21.67 -12.66 -18.20
N ALA A 94 -22.58 -11.94 -17.53
CA ALA A 94 -23.08 -10.66 -18.01
C ALA A 94 -21.94 -9.61 -18.17
N ALA A 95 -20.98 -9.59 -17.24
CA ALA A 95 -19.81 -8.72 -17.36
C ALA A 95 -18.94 -9.08 -18.57
N LEU A 96 -18.74 -10.37 -18.86
CA LEU A 96 -18.00 -10.82 -20.06
C LEU A 96 -18.69 -10.42 -21.37
N GLU A 97 -20.03 -10.52 -21.40
CA GLU A 97 -20.84 -10.13 -22.58
C GLU A 97 -20.82 -8.62 -22.82
N ALA A 98 -20.72 -7.82 -21.74
CA ALA A 98 -20.64 -6.36 -21.83
C ALA A 98 -19.25 -5.84 -22.30
N LEU A 99 -18.19 -6.65 -22.21
CA LEU A 99 -16.87 -6.22 -22.65
C LEU A 99 -16.79 -6.04 -24.17
N PRO A 100 -16.11 -4.99 -24.66
CA PRO A 100 -15.91 -4.81 -26.12
C PRO A 100 -15.13 -6.00 -26.70
N PRO A 101 -15.35 -6.33 -27.99
CA PRO A 101 -14.58 -7.37 -28.68
C PRO A 101 -13.10 -7.00 -28.69
N LEU A 102 -12.21 -8.01 -28.69
CA LEU A 102 -10.79 -7.81 -29.00
C LEU A 102 -10.66 -7.51 -30.49
N GLU A 103 -10.72 -6.24 -30.85
CA GLU A 103 -10.31 -5.79 -32.18
C GLU A 103 -8.79 -5.58 -32.17
N GLY A 104 -8.12 -6.00 -33.24
CA GLY A 104 -6.67 -5.95 -33.31
C GLY A 104 -6.14 -4.52 -33.11
N GLY A 105 -5.33 -4.31 -32.08
CA GLY A 105 -4.69 -3.04 -31.79
C GLY A 105 -4.97 -2.42 -30.42
N LEU A 106 -5.63 -3.12 -29.49
CA LEU A 106 -5.66 -2.64 -28.11
C LEU A 106 -4.23 -2.52 -27.56
N PRO A 107 -3.88 -1.39 -26.94
CA PRO A 107 -2.56 -1.24 -26.33
C PRO A 107 -2.39 -2.28 -25.22
N LEU A 108 -1.24 -2.96 -25.20
CA LEU A 108 -0.91 -3.87 -24.11
C LEU A 108 -0.73 -3.06 -22.83
N PRO A 109 -1.33 -3.50 -21.70
CA PRO A 109 -1.15 -2.84 -20.44
C PRO A 109 0.29 -2.97 -19.95
N GLU A 110 0.74 -1.97 -19.23
CA GLU A 110 2.05 -1.94 -18.56
C GLU A 110 2.16 -3.09 -17.56
N LEU A 111 3.30 -3.79 -17.53
CA LEU A 111 3.62 -4.80 -16.51
C LEU A 111 4.43 -4.17 -15.39
N LEU A 112 3.80 -3.91 -14.24
CA LEU A 112 4.38 -3.28 -13.07
C LEU A 112 4.82 -4.31 -12.03
N VAL A 113 6.14 -4.37 -11.76
CA VAL A 113 6.78 -5.42 -10.97
C VAL A 113 7.32 -4.87 -9.63
N PRO A 114 7.07 -5.57 -8.49
CA PRO A 114 7.56 -5.16 -7.18
C PRO A 114 9.05 -5.44 -7.00
N CYS A 115 9.77 -4.51 -6.39
CA CYS A 115 11.17 -4.68 -6.02
C CYS A 115 11.40 -4.40 -4.54
N GLY A 116 12.00 -5.35 -3.82
CA GLY A 116 12.37 -5.20 -2.41
C GLY A 116 13.84 -4.88 -2.21
N SER A 117 14.67 -5.00 -3.25
CA SER A 117 16.12 -4.70 -3.24
C SER A 117 16.61 -4.39 -4.65
N GLU A 118 17.83 -3.86 -4.76
CA GLU A 118 18.49 -3.63 -6.07
C GLU A 118 18.65 -4.94 -6.87
N GLU A 119 18.99 -6.05 -6.22
CA GLU A 119 19.08 -7.37 -6.86
C GLU A 119 17.75 -7.77 -7.51
N ILE A 120 16.65 -7.65 -6.76
CA ILE A 120 15.31 -7.99 -7.25
C ILE A 120 14.91 -7.05 -8.39
N MET A 121 15.28 -5.78 -8.33
CA MET A 121 15.04 -4.82 -9.41
C MET A 121 15.76 -5.23 -10.71
N HIS A 122 17.02 -5.65 -10.64
CA HIS A 122 17.74 -6.16 -11.80
C HIS A 122 17.04 -7.36 -12.43
N VAL A 123 16.59 -8.30 -11.59
CA VAL A 123 15.82 -9.48 -12.03
C VAL A 123 14.50 -9.06 -12.69
N ALA A 124 13.76 -8.11 -12.12
CA ALA A 124 12.50 -7.62 -12.68
C ALA A 124 12.69 -7.01 -14.08
N VAL A 125 13.69 -6.13 -14.24
CA VAL A 125 14.05 -5.52 -15.52
C VAL A 125 14.43 -6.57 -16.56
N GLN A 126 15.29 -7.52 -16.21
CA GLN A 126 15.72 -8.59 -17.12
C GLN A 126 14.58 -9.58 -17.47
N SER A 127 13.55 -9.67 -16.63
CA SER A 127 12.39 -10.53 -16.85
C SER A 127 11.30 -9.87 -17.69
N GLY A 128 11.49 -8.61 -18.11
CA GLY A 128 10.59 -7.90 -19.02
C GLY A 128 9.56 -7.00 -18.34
N ALA A 129 9.87 -6.43 -17.19
CA ALA A 129 9.04 -5.38 -16.59
C ALA A 129 9.03 -4.12 -17.46
N ASP A 130 7.87 -3.45 -17.61
CA ASP A 130 7.77 -2.11 -18.21
C ASP A 130 7.96 -1.03 -17.15
N ALA A 131 7.58 -1.34 -15.92
CA ALA A 131 7.79 -0.47 -14.78
C ALA A 131 8.10 -1.30 -13.53
N VAL A 132 8.82 -0.71 -12.59
CA VAL A 132 9.09 -1.29 -11.27
C VAL A 132 8.58 -0.38 -10.16
N TYR A 133 8.13 -0.97 -9.03
CA TYR A 133 7.77 -0.17 -7.87
C TYR A 133 8.43 -0.67 -6.59
N PHE A 134 8.87 0.27 -5.78
CA PHE A 134 9.51 -0.01 -4.50
C PHE A 134 9.29 1.12 -3.49
N GLY A 135 9.70 0.89 -2.23
CA GLY A 135 9.69 1.90 -1.19
C GLY A 135 11.06 2.52 -1.01
N GLY A 136 11.07 3.80 -0.70
CA GLY A 136 12.22 4.47 -0.15
C GLY A 136 12.25 4.37 1.38
N ARG A 137 13.07 5.19 2.02
CA ARG A 137 13.28 5.19 3.48
C ARG A 137 12.06 5.64 4.30
N MET A 138 11.02 6.23 3.69
CA MET A 138 9.92 6.87 4.41
C MET A 138 8.54 6.41 3.89
N HIS A 139 7.57 6.38 4.81
CA HIS A 139 6.13 6.36 4.56
C HIS A 139 5.61 5.36 3.52
N ASN A 140 6.15 4.15 3.51
CA ASN A 140 5.66 3.11 2.63
C ASN A 140 4.99 1.94 3.39
N ALA A 141 4.01 1.27 2.77
CA ALA A 141 3.24 0.17 3.36
C ALA A 141 4.04 -1.13 3.57
N ARG A 142 5.36 -1.12 3.36
CA ARG A 142 6.28 -2.25 3.62
C ARG A 142 7.57 -1.72 4.25
N MET A 143 7.45 -1.05 5.40
CA MET A 143 8.60 -0.49 6.13
C MET A 143 9.68 -1.52 6.45
N ASN A 144 9.31 -2.80 6.65
CA ASN A 144 10.22 -3.90 6.95
C ASN A 144 10.91 -4.53 5.72
N ALA A 145 10.68 -4.03 4.49
CA ALA A 145 11.46 -4.41 3.32
C ALA A 145 12.84 -3.73 3.35
N HIS A 146 13.78 -4.22 2.55
CA HIS A 146 15.11 -3.59 2.38
C HIS A 146 15.07 -2.25 1.63
N ASN A 147 14.06 -1.48 1.76
CA ASN A 147 13.84 -0.23 1.04
C ASN A 147 15.13 0.48 0.56
N PHE A 148 14.99 1.30 -0.48
CA PHE A 148 16.12 1.98 -1.10
C PHE A 148 16.51 3.23 -0.31
N ASP A 149 17.79 3.38 0.04
CA ASP A 149 18.34 4.66 0.51
C ASP A 149 18.50 5.66 -0.64
N ASP A 150 18.95 6.88 -0.33
CA ASP A 150 19.03 7.97 -1.30
C ASP A 150 20.02 7.69 -2.44
N GLU A 151 21.12 6.99 -2.18
CA GLU A 151 22.12 6.62 -3.18
C GLU A 151 21.63 5.43 -4.03
N ALA A 152 21.07 4.40 -3.40
CA ALA A 152 20.45 3.28 -4.10
C ALA A 152 19.29 3.74 -4.98
N MET A 153 18.50 4.73 -4.54
CA MET A 153 17.44 5.35 -5.33
C MET A 153 17.98 5.94 -6.65
N ARG A 154 19.03 6.76 -6.57
CA ARG A 154 19.66 7.35 -7.76
C ARG A 154 20.23 6.30 -8.73
N ARG A 155 20.87 5.25 -8.19
CA ARG A 155 21.38 4.13 -9.00
C ARG A 155 20.25 3.36 -9.66
N ALA A 156 19.19 3.06 -8.92
CA ALA A 156 18.03 2.31 -9.39
C ALA A 156 17.31 3.02 -10.54
N VAL A 157 17.01 4.30 -10.39
CA VAL A 157 16.37 5.10 -11.46
C VAL A 157 17.24 5.13 -12.71
N LYS A 158 18.54 5.44 -12.56
CA LYS A 158 19.48 5.46 -13.69
C LYS A 158 19.56 4.11 -14.41
N TYR A 159 19.56 3.00 -13.66
CA TYR A 159 19.62 1.66 -14.23
C TYR A 159 18.32 1.34 -14.99
N CYS A 160 17.15 1.56 -14.37
CA CYS A 160 15.86 1.28 -14.99
C CYS A 160 15.67 2.09 -16.28
N HIS A 161 15.91 3.39 -16.24
CA HIS A 161 15.79 4.27 -17.42
C HIS A 161 16.72 3.87 -18.55
N LYS A 162 17.94 3.41 -18.24
CA LYS A 162 18.87 2.87 -19.28
C LYS A 162 18.27 1.68 -20.03
N HIS A 163 17.35 0.93 -19.39
CA HIS A 163 16.68 -0.24 -19.97
C HIS A 163 15.24 0.06 -20.44
N GLY A 164 14.83 1.34 -20.46
CA GLY A 164 13.48 1.75 -20.86
C GLY A 164 12.38 1.39 -19.84
N VAL A 165 12.74 1.13 -18.60
CA VAL A 165 11.81 0.73 -17.52
C VAL A 165 11.52 1.91 -16.61
N ARG A 166 10.22 2.20 -16.36
CA ARG A 166 9.78 3.28 -15.47
C ARG A 166 9.94 2.89 -14.00
N VAL A 167 10.06 3.90 -13.13
CA VAL A 167 10.26 3.72 -11.68
C VAL A 167 9.18 4.44 -10.90
N TYR A 168 8.43 3.71 -10.09
CA TYR A 168 7.40 4.24 -9.20
C TYR A 168 7.78 4.04 -7.74
N VAL A 169 7.69 5.10 -6.94
CA VAL A 169 8.05 5.04 -5.52
C VAL A 169 6.81 5.16 -4.65
N THR A 170 6.71 4.27 -3.65
CA THR A 170 5.57 4.27 -2.73
C THR A 170 5.78 5.25 -1.57
N LEU A 171 4.84 6.20 -1.43
CA LEU A 171 4.61 7.06 -0.27
C LEU A 171 3.17 6.83 0.20
N ASN A 172 2.82 5.56 0.46
CA ASN A 172 1.44 5.10 0.50
C ASN A 172 0.97 4.68 1.90
N THR A 173 1.33 5.44 2.89
CA THR A 173 0.72 5.42 4.24
C THR A 173 -0.04 6.71 4.49
N LEU A 174 -1.04 6.67 5.38
CA LEU A 174 -1.66 7.90 5.90
C LEU A 174 -0.65 8.67 6.75
N LEU A 175 -0.67 9.98 6.69
CA LEU A 175 0.27 10.87 7.35
C LEU A 175 -0.39 11.65 8.49
N TYR A 176 0.38 12.00 9.49
CA TYR A 176 0.03 13.05 10.43
C TYR A 176 0.49 14.41 9.87
N ASP A 177 -0.17 15.49 10.23
CA ASP A 177 0.17 16.85 9.77
C ASP A 177 1.66 17.19 9.93
N ARG A 178 2.29 16.73 11.03
CA ARG A 178 3.71 16.91 11.30
C ARG A 178 4.66 16.19 10.34
N GLU A 179 4.16 15.21 9.59
CA GLU A 179 4.91 14.39 8.64
C GLU A 179 4.82 14.92 7.20
N LEU A 180 3.81 15.74 6.91
CA LEU A 180 3.53 16.22 5.55
C LEU A 180 4.71 17.00 4.95
N GLU A 181 5.29 17.94 5.69
CA GLU A 181 6.37 18.78 5.19
C GLU A 181 7.63 17.96 4.86
N GLU A 182 8.00 17.02 5.73
CA GLU A 182 9.17 16.16 5.50
C GLU A 182 8.91 15.20 4.32
N THR A 183 7.70 14.67 4.21
CA THR A 183 7.29 13.81 3.09
C THR A 183 7.30 14.56 1.76
N ALA A 184 6.82 15.80 1.74
CA ALA A 184 6.85 16.64 0.53
C ALA A 184 8.28 16.97 0.10
N ARG A 185 9.21 17.25 1.03
CA ARG A 185 10.63 17.43 0.70
C ARG A 185 11.25 16.16 0.14
N TYR A 186 10.88 15.01 0.70
CA TYR A 186 11.34 13.73 0.17
C TYR A 186 10.78 13.46 -1.23
N ALA A 187 9.54 13.79 -1.50
CA ALA A 187 8.95 13.70 -2.84
C ALA A 187 9.69 14.60 -3.85
N ALA A 188 10.08 15.82 -3.47
CA ALA A 188 10.91 16.68 -4.31
C ALA A 188 12.28 16.05 -4.61
N PHE A 189 12.92 15.43 -3.63
CA PHE A 189 14.15 14.66 -3.84
C PHE A 189 13.93 13.48 -4.82
N LEU A 190 12.82 12.76 -4.72
CA LEU A 190 12.50 11.68 -5.65
C LEU A 190 12.30 12.20 -7.08
N GLN A 191 11.68 13.36 -7.26
CA GLN A 191 11.57 14.03 -8.55
C GLN A 191 12.95 14.43 -9.10
N GLU A 192 13.84 14.94 -8.26
CA GLU A 192 15.24 15.25 -8.64
C GLU A 192 16.02 13.99 -9.04
N CYS A 193 15.71 12.83 -8.46
CA CYS A 193 16.29 11.54 -8.86
C CYS A 193 15.78 11.07 -10.23
N GLY A 194 14.67 11.63 -10.74
CA GLY A 194 14.02 11.21 -11.97
C GLY A 194 12.99 10.09 -11.78
N VAL A 195 12.41 9.92 -10.58
CA VAL A 195 11.30 8.99 -10.36
C VAL A 195 10.12 9.40 -11.23
N ASP A 196 9.51 8.46 -11.94
CA ASP A 196 8.46 8.73 -12.94
C ASP A 196 7.09 8.98 -12.28
N ALA A 197 6.75 8.27 -11.21
CA ALA A 197 5.52 8.51 -10.45
C ALA A 197 5.63 8.18 -8.97
N LEU A 198 4.76 8.78 -8.16
CA LEU A 198 4.62 8.47 -6.73
C LEU A 198 3.28 7.76 -6.48
N ILE A 199 3.34 6.61 -5.79
CA ILE A 199 2.15 5.88 -5.34
C ILE A 199 1.77 6.39 -3.95
N VAL A 200 0.67 7.14 -3.85
CA VAL A 200 0.26 7.90 -2.66
C VAL A 200 -1.05 7.36 -2.09
N ALA A 201 -1.22 7.41 -0.76
CA ALA A 201 -2.45 7.01 -0.09
C ALA A 201 -3.10 8.14 0.73
N ASP A 202 -2.41 9.24 0.93
CA ASP A 202 -2.89 10.37 1.72
C ASP A 202 -3.40 11.49 0.79
N PRO A 203 -4.71 11.86 0.85
CA PRO A 203 -5.27 12.90 0.00
C PRO A 203 -4.68 14.30 0.29
N GLY A 204 -4.29 14.56 1.55
CA GLY A 204 -3.64 15.82 1.94
C GLY A 204 -2.26 15.95 1.31
N LEU A 205 -1.48 14.85 1.33
CA LEU A 205 -0.20 14.80 0.64
C LEU A 205 -0.40 14.98 -0.88
N CYS A 206 -1.39 14.31 -1.48
CA CYS A 206 -1.67 14.45 -2.91
C CYS A 206 -1.90 15.92 -3.29
N ARG A 207 -2.78 16.62 -2.59
CA ARG A 207 -3.03 18.06 -2.85
C ARG A 207 -1.77 18.91 -2.70
N LEU A 208 -0.95 18.63 -1.68
CA LEU A 208 0.29 19.34 -1.46
C LEU A 208 1.28 19.12 -2.61
N LEU A 209 1.43 17.85 -3.04
CA LEU A 209 2.34 17.49 -4.11
C LEU A 209 1.87 18.02 -5.47
N HIS A 210 0.58 17.93 -5.77
CA HIS A 210 0.00 18.48 -7.00
C HIS A 210 0.26 19.97 -7.14
N ALA A 211 0.22 20.72 -6.02
CA ALA A 211 0.54 22.14 -6.01
C ALA A 211 2.04 22.46 -6.05
N ALA A 212 2.87 21.65 -5.37
CA ALA A 212 4.30 21.90 -5.20
C ALA A 212 5.17 21.29 -6.33
N LEU A 213 4.74 20.17 -6.88
CA LEU A 213 5.45 19.37 -7.89
C LEU A 213 4.48 19.02 -9.04
N PRO A 214 4.01 20.00 -9.82
CA PRO A 214 2.95 19.80 -10.82
C PRO A 214 3.35 18.86 -11.97
N ASP A 215 4.65 18.61 -12.16
CA ASP A 215 5.18 17.72 -13.18
C ASP A 215 5.36 16.27 -12.64
N MET A 216 5.09 16.00 -11.35
CA MET A 216 5.19 14.66 -10.74
C MET A 216 3.88 13.92 -10.93
N GLU A 217 3.94 12.77 -11.58
CA GLU A 217 2.80 11.87 -11.74
C GLU A 217 2.41 11.22 -10.41
N LEU A 218 1.10 11.21 -10.09
CA LEU A 218 0.59 10.67 -8.83
C LEU A 218 -0.37 9.51 -9.10
N HIS A 219 -0.10 8.35 -8.51
CA HIS A 219 -0.95 7.17 -8.57
C HIS A 219 -1.63 6.93 -7.22
N ALA A 220 -2.95 6.76 -7.22
CA ALA A 220 -3.71 6.47 -6.00
C ALA A 220 -3.47 5.02 -5.59
N SER A 221 -2.90 4.82 -4.40
CA SER A 221 -2.62 3.49 -3.87
C SER A 221 -3.91 2.71 -3.58
N THR A 222 -3.87 1.37 -3.68
CA THR A 222 -4.92 0.48 -3.15
C THR A 222 -5.21 0.69 -1.65
N GLN A 223 -4.30 1.33 -0.91
CA GLN A 223 -4.51 1.73 0.49
C GLN A 223 -5.61 2.80 0.64
N MET A 224 -6.00 3.48 -0.44
CA MET A 224 -7.12 4.42 -0.45
C MET A 224 -8.49 3.73 -0.51
N ALA A 225 -8.52 2.41 -0.66
CA ALA A 225 -9.74 1.60 -0.64
C ALA A 225 -10.81 2.02 -1.67
N VAL A 226 -10.38 2.33 -2.90
CA VAL A 226 -11.27 2.77 -3.97
C VAL A 226 -12.09 1.59 -4.49
N HIS A 227 -13.41 1.64 -4.27
CA HIS A 227 -14.37 0.61 -4.69
C HIS A 227 -15.37 1.11 -5.72
N GLU A 228 -15.50 2.41 -5.88
CA GLU A 228 -16.55 3.05 -6.68
C GLU A 228 -15.92 3.89 -7.79
N THR A 229 -16.55 3.90 -8.94
CA THR A 229 -16.14 4.72 -10.11
C THR A 229 -16.11 6.21 -9.78
N GLU A 230 -17.11 6.69 -9.03
CA GLU A 230 -17.17 8.09 -8.57
C GLU A 230 -15.97 8.46 -7.66
N ALA A 231 -15.55 7.53 -6.80
CA ALA A 231 -14.35 7.77 -5.99
C ALA A 231 -13.08 7.89 -6.86
N ALA A 232 -12.97 7.06 -7.91
CA ALA A 232 -11.87 7.16 -8.86
C ALA A 232 -11.89 8.49 -9.64
N ARG A 233 -13.06 8.94 -10.09
CA ARG A 233 -13.26 10.24 -10.76
C ARG A 233 -12.85 11.41 -9.85
N LEU A 234 -13.33 11.40 -8.60
CA LEU A 234 -12.97 12.40 -7.60
C LEU A 234 -11.46 12.46 -7.37
N LEU A 235 -10.78 11.32 -7.32
CA LEU A 235 -9.32 11.28 -7.19
C LEU A 235 -8.62 11.89 -8.42
N GLY A 236 -9.16 11.71 -9.61
CA GLY A 236 -8.69 12.42 -10.81
C GLY A 236 -8.76 13.95 -10.66
N GLU A 237 -9.86 14.48 -10.09
CA GLU A 237 -9.99 15.90 -9.78
C GLU A 237 -8.99 16.39 -8.71
N TYR A 238 -8.54 15.50 -7.82
CA TYR A 238 -7.50 15.78 -6.84
C TYR A 238 -6.08 15.76 -7.43
N GLY A 239 -5.91 15.32 -8.68
CA GLY A 239 -4.62 15.31 -9.39
C GLY A 239 -3.98 13.93 -9.51
N PHE A 240 -4.70 12.85 -9.22
CA PHE A 240 -4.22 11.52 -9.53
C PHE A 240 -4.44 11.19 -11.02
N SER A 241 -3.40 10.73 -11.70
CA SER A 241 -3.47 10.25 -13.10
C SER A 241 -3.92 8.79 -13.18
N ARG A 242 -3.64 7.99 -12.13
CA ARG A 242 -3.91 6.56 -12.08
C ARG A 242 -4.50 6.16 -10.73
N VAL A 243 -5.41 5.20 -10.74
CA VAL A 243 -5.99 4.59 -9.53
C VAL A 243 -5.68 3.10 -9.49
N VAL A 244 -5.23 2.61 -8.32
CA VAL A 244 -5.14 1.18 -8.00
C VAL A 244 -6.35 0.82 -7.14
N PRO A 245 -7.43 0.27 -7.72
CA PRO A 245 -8.63 -0.01 -6.98
C PRO A 245 -8.44 -1.11 -5.93
N ALA A 246 -9.45 -1.27 -5.09
CA ALA A 246 -9.52 -2.37 -4.15
C ALA A 246 -9.52 -3.71 -4.89
N ARG A 247 -8.85 -4.72 -4.32
CA ARG A 247 -8.66 -6.04 -4.95
C ARG A 247 -9.88 -6.94 -4.91
N GLU A 248 -10.93 -6.47 -4.26
CA GLU A 248 -12.23 -7.13 -4.13
C GLU A 248 -13.23 -6.76 -5.25
N LEU A 249 -12.88 -5.86 -6.18
CA LEU A 249 -13.76 -5.47 -7.27
C LEU A 249 -13.98 -6.63 -8.25
N SER A 250 -15.19 -6.70 -8.76
CA SER A 250 -15.52 -7.61 -9.87
C SER A 250 -14.99 -7.10 -11.22
N LEU A 251 -14.95 -7.97 -12.23
CA LEU A 251 -14.56 -7.58 -13.58
C LEU A 251 -15.50 -6.50 -14.16
N GLY A 252 -16.79 -6.55 -13.83
CA GLY A 252 -17.78 -5.54 -14.26
C GLY A 252 -17.50 -4.17 -13.62
N ASP A 253 -17.18 -4.13 -12.33
CA ASP A 253 -16.82 -2.88 -11.64
C ASP A 253 -15.54 -2.28 -12.24
N ILE A 254 -14.54 -3.13 -12.54
CA ILE A 254 -13.29 -2.70 -13.18
C ILE A 254 -13.57 -2.11 -14.55
N TYR A 255 -14.40 -2.77 -15.38
CA TYR A 255 -14.80 -2.27 -16.70
C TYR A 255 -15.48 -0.90 -16.60
N THR A 256 -16.46 -0.76 -15.70
CA THR A 256 -17.16 0.52 -15.48
C THR A 256 -16.18 1.61 -15.04
N MET A 257 -15.25 1.28 -14.12
CA MET A 257 -14.23 2.23 -13.67
C MET A 257 -13.31 2.66 -14.82
N CYS A 258 -12.84 1.73 -15.65
CA CYS A 258 -12.00 2.05 -16.81
C CYS A 258 -12.71 2.94 -17.82
N SER A 259 -13.99 2.68 -18.08
CA SER A 259 -14.76 3.40 -19.12
C SER A 259 -15.27 4.76 -18.68
N GLU A 260 -15.51 4.97 -17.37
CA GLU A 260 -16.26 6.14 -16.89
C GLU A 260 -15.50 7.04 -15.91
N SER A 261 -14.41 6.58 -15.30
CA SER A 261 -13.71 7.37 -14.28
C SER A 261 -12.88 8.51 -14.85
N GLY A 262 -12.38 8.37 -16.08
CA GLY A 262 -11.49 9.34 -16.72
C GLY A 262 -10.05 9.31 -16.21
N VAL A 263 -9.68 8.31 -15.39
CA VAL A 263 -8.30 8.08 -14.92
C VAL A 263 -7.82 6.70 -15.35
N GLU A 264 -6.50 6.50 -15.40
CA GLU A 264 -5.94 5.19 -15.65
C GLU A 264 -6.25 4.20 -14.51
N VAL A 265 -6.51 2.94 -14.85
CA VAL A 265 -6.81 1.89 -13.88
C VAL A 265 -5.73 0.82 -13.90
N GLU A 266 -5.11 0.60 -12.73
CA GLU A 266 -4.06 -0.40 -12.48
C GLU A 266 -4.61 -1.49 -11.56
N VAL A 267 -4.56 -2.76 -11.96
CA VAL A 267 -5.10 -3.86 -11.17
C VAL A 267 -4.02 -4.84 -10.72
N PHE A 268 -4.14 -5.35 -9.50
CA PHE A 268 -3.33 -6.47 -9.06
C PHE A 268 -3.77 -7.75 -9.79
N VAL A 269 -2.80 -8.45 -10.38
CA VAL A 269 -3.05 -9.69 -11.14
C VAL A 269 -2.42 -10.93 -10.52
N HIS A 270 -1.45 -10.75 -9.60
CA HIS A 270 -0.75 -11.87 -8.97
C HIS A 270 -0.27 -11.52 -7.55
N GLY A 271 -0.31 -12.51 -6.65
CA GLY A 271 0.30 -12.47 -5.32
C GLY A 271 -0.70 -12.42 -4.17
N ALA A 272 -0.20 -12.12 -2.99
CA ALA A 272 -0.93 -12.25 -1.74
C ALA A 272 -2.13 -11.28 -1.63
N LEU A 273 -3.28 -11.83 -1.20
CA LEU A 273 -4.47 -11.06 -0.86
C LEU A 273 -4.59 -10.81 0.65
N CYS A 274 -5.20 -9.69 1.02
CA CYS A 274 -5.61 -9.41 2.40
C CYS A 274 -6.98 -10.01 2.69
N VAL A 275 -7.18 -10.53 3.92
CA VAL A 275 -8.50 -11.03 4.37
C VAL A 275 -9.50 -9.90 4.60
N CYS A 276 -9.01 -8.70 4.87
CA CYS A 276 -9.80 -7.49 5.08
C CYS A 276 -9.91 -6.69 3.78
N ARG A 277 -10.90 -5.81 3.73
CA ARG A 277 -11.00 -4.80 2.66
C ARG A 277 -9.67 -4.07 2.48
N SER A 278 -9.31 -3.79 1.23
CA SER A 278 -8.05 -3.15 0.87
C SER A 278 -7.86 -1.84 1.65
N GLY A 279 -6.69 -1.65 2.28
CA GLY A 279 -6.37 -0.43 3.03
C GLY A 279 -7.07 -0.24 4.38
N GLN A 280 -8.00 -1.11 4.81
CA GLN A 280 -8.85 -0.93 6.00
C GLN A 280 -8.54 -1.88 7.16
N CYS A 281 -7.46 -2.65 7.07
CA CYS A 281 -7.14 -3.67 8.07
C CYS A 281 -6.58 -3.08 9.37
N LEU A 282 -7.26 -3.33 10.48
CA LEU A 282 -6.81 -2.97 11.83
C LEU A 282 -6.31 -4.18 12.65
N PHE A 283 -6.25 -5.38 12.07
CA PHE A 283 -5.97 -6.60 12.81
C PHE A 283 -4.62 -6.57 13.55
N SER A 284 -3.55 -6.16 12.87
CA SER A 284 -2.23 -6.02 13.53
C SER A 284 -2.21 -4.99 14.64
N SER A 285 -2.98 -3.92 14.52
CA SER A 285 -3.09 -2.88 15.55
C SER A 285 -3.80 -3.40 16.80
N LEU A 286 -4.89 -4.15 16.62
CA LEU A 286 -5.68 -4.71 17.73
C LEU A 286 -4.93 -5.82 18.47
N VAL A 287 -4.23 -6.70 17.75
CA VAL A 287 -3.56 -7.86 18.35
C VAL A 287 -2.16 -7.52 18.89
N GLY A 288 -1.43 -6.62 18.24
CA GLY A 288 -0.02 -6.38 18.56
C GLY A 288 0.41 -4.92 18.58
N GLY A 289 -0.52 -3.95 18.55
CA GLY A 289 -0.20 -2.52 18.58
C GLY A 289 0.55 -2.01 17.34
N ARG A 290 0.61 -2.78 16.26
CA ARG A 290 1.36 -2.48 15.02
C ARG A 290 0.39 -2.07 13.91
N SER A 291 0.53 -0.85 13.40
CA SER A 291 -0.35 -0.38 12.33
C SER A 291 0.01 -0.99 10.97
N GLY A 292 -0.86 -1.91 10.50
CA GLY A 292 -0.74 -2.49 9.16
C GLY A 292 -0.84 -1.44 8.04
N ASN A 293 -1.64 -0.41 8.25
CA ASN A 293 -1.85 0.69 7.29
C ASN A 293 -0.66 1.68 7.27
N ARG A 294 0.24 1.58 8.23
CA ARG A 294 1.49 2.36 8.27
C ARG A 294 2.74 1.50 8.03
N GLY A 295 2.57 0.36 7.39
CA GLY A 295 3.67 -0.49 6.92
C GLY A 295 4.19 -1.52 7.93
N GLU A 296 3.56 -1.66 9.10
CA GLU A 296 4.00 -2.54 10.19
C GLU A 296 3.14 -3.81 10.34
N CYS A 297 2.45 -4.23 9.28
CA CYS A 297 1.60 -5.42 9.31
C CYS A 297 2.38 -6.66 9.75
N ALA A 298 1.96 -7.30 10.85
CA ALA A 298 2.53 -8.53 11.35
C ALA A 298 1.94 -9.79 10.70
N GLN A 299 1.03 -9.64 9.74
CA GLN A 299 0.33 -10.72 9.03
C GLN A 299 -0.40 -11.70 9.98
N PRO A 300 -1.17 -11.24 10.98
CA PRO A 300 -1.86 -12.15 11.90
C PRO A 300 -2.85 -13.07 11.16
N CYS A 301 -3.41 -12.64 10.02
CA CYS A 301 -4.26 -13.49 9.18
C CYS A 301 -3.54 -14.69 8.55
N ARG A 302 -2.21 -14.77 8.60
CA ARG A 302 -1.41 -15.89 8.09
C ARG A 302 -0.96 -16.85 9.19
N LEU A 303 -1.32 -16.57 10.45
CA LEU A 303 -1.02 -17.45 11.57
C LEU A 303 -2.04 -18.60 11.67
N PRO A 304 -1.65 -19.75 12.27
CA PRO A 304 -2.58 -20.82 12.53
C PRO A 304 -3.54 -20.47 13.68
N TYR A 305 -4.82 -20.83 13.50
CA TYR A 305 -5.87 -20.71 14.52
C TYR A 305 -6.59 -22.05 14.62
N ASN A 306 -6.70 -22.61 15.83
CA ASN A 306 -7.36 -23.91 16.08
C ASN A 306 -6.85 -25.05 15.16
N GLY A 307 -5.55 -25.10 14.91
CA GLY A 307 -4.91 -26.13 14.09
C GLY A 307 -5.03 -25.95 12.57
N GLY A 308 -5.53 -24.81 12.09
CA GLY A 308 -5.66 -24.51 10.67
C GLY A 308 -5.34 -23.04 10.34
N TYR A 309 -5.54 -22.66 9.10
CA TYR A 309 -5.28 -21.30 8.60
C TYR A 309 -6.56 -20.64 8.02
N PRO A 310 -7.63 -20.48 8.82
CA PRO A 310 -8.95 -20.07 8.32
C PRO A 310 -8.99 -18.66 7.73
N LEU A 311 -8.05 -17.79 8.10
CA LEU A 311 -7.96 -16.41 7.62
C LEU A 311 -6.93 -16.21 6.51
N SER A 312 -6.18 -17.27 6.16
CA SER A 312 -5.15 -17.17 5.13
C SER A 312 -5.76 -17.43 3.75
N LEU A 313 -6.03 -16.36 3.01
CA LEU A 313 -6.49 -16.46 1.63
C LEU A 313 -5.41 -17.10 0.74
N ARG A 314 -5.85 -17.75 -0.34
CA ARG A 314 -4.98 -18.13 -1.47
C ARG A 314 -4.46 -16.88 -2.15
N ASP A 315 -3.28 -16.96 -2.74
CA ASP A 315 -2.73 -15.88 -3.54
C ASP A 315 -3.57 -15.69 -4.82
N LEU A 316 -3.71 -14.46 -5.25
CA LEU A 316 -4.35 -14.10 -6.52
C LEU A 316 -3.50 -14.65 -7.68
N CYS A 317 -4.16 -15.14 -8.73
CA CYS A 317 -3.53 -15.54 -9.97
C CYS A 317 -4.54 -15.35 -11.12
N LEU A 318 -4.42 -14.25 -11.86
CA LEU A 318 -5.32 -13.89 -12.96
C LEU A 318 -4.72 -14.16 -14.35
N GLY A 319 -3.66 -14.97 -14.47
CA GLY A 319 -3.03 -15.27 -15.75
C GLY A 319 -3.98 -15.86 -16.79
N GLY A 320 -5.00 -16.62 -16.36
CA GLY A 320 -6.04 -17.13 -17.24
C GLY A 320 -7.12 -16.11 -17.66
N HIS A 321 -7.08 -14.87 -17.16
CA HIS A 321 -8.08 -13.83 -17.37
C HIS A 321 -7.50 -12.56 -18.01
N MET A 322 -6.33 -12.66 -18.65
CA MET A 322 -5.67 -11.49 -19.25
C MET A 322 -6.48 -10.86 -20.36
N THR A 323 -7.07 -11.68 -21.20
CA THR A 323 -7.93 -11.22 -22.31
C THR A 323 -9.09 -10.36 -21.80
N GLU A 324 -9.78 -10.81 -20.75
CA GLU A 324 -10.91 -10.10 -20.16
C GLU A 324 -10.47 -8.78 -19.52
N LEU A 325 -9.33 -8.78 -18.81
CA LEU A 325 -8.78 -7.57 -18.20
C LEU A 325 -8.34 -6.53 -19.24
N ILE A 326 -7.70 -6.97 -20.34
CA ILE A 326 -7.32 -6.08 -21.43
C ILE A 326 -8.58 -5.49 -22.12
N ARG A 327 -9.60 -6.31 -22.37
CA ARG A 327 -10.89 -5.86 -22.90
C ARG A 327 -11.61 -4.88 -21.96
N ALA A 328 -11.44 -5.04 -20.65
CA ALA A 328 -11.97 -4.10 -19.67
C ALA A 328 -11.29 -2.72 -19.70
N GLY A 329 -10.18 -2.57 -20.43
CA GLY A 329 -9.51 -1.28 -20.62
C GLY A 329 -8.50 -0.92 -19.52
N ILE A 330 -7.99 -1.90 -18.76
CA ILE A 330 -6.95 -1.63 -17.76
C ILE A 330 -5.66 -1.15 -18.43
N THR A 331 -4.95 -0.25 -17.77
CA THR A 331 -3.71 0.35 -18.29
C THR A 331 -2.46 -0.27 -17.69
N SER A 332 -2.56 -0.92 -16.51
CA SER A 332 -1.41 -1.53 -15.85
C SER A 332 -1.77 -2.81 -15.09
N LEU A 333 -0.92 -3.83 -15.23
CA LEU A 333 -0.94 -5.13 -14.55
C LEU A 333 0.06 -5.11 -13.41
N LYS A 334 -0.41 -5.14 -12.17
CA LYS A 334 0.46 -5.07 -10.99
C LYS A 334 0.67 -6.42 -10.34
N ILE A 335 1.94 -6.79 -10.14
CA ILE A 335 2.33 -7.97 -9.36
C ILE A 335 2.54 -7.54 -7.91
N GLU A 336 1.99 -8.27 -6.92
CA GLU A 336 2.33 -8.12 -5.50
C GLU A 336 3.52 -9.02 -5.15
N GLY A 337 4.48 -8.51 -4.36
CA GLY A 337 5.60 -9.33 -3.96
C GLY A 337 6.88 -8.62 -3.55
N ARG A 338 6.89 -7.41 -2.98
CA ARG A 338 8.10 -6.66 -2.54
C ARG A 338 8.98 -7.42 -1.52
N MET A 339 8.43 -8.42 -0.85
CA MET A 339 9.17 -9.28 0.11
C MET A 339 9.40 -10.69 -0.43
N LYS A 340 9.21 -10.92 -1.71
CA LYS A 340 9.40 -12.22 -2.36
C LYS A 340 10.84 -12.36 -2.89
N SER A 341 11.22 -13.62 -3.19
CA SER A 341 12.56 -13.96 -3.70
C SER A 341 12.79 -13.53 -5.15
N PRO A 342 14.04 -13.39 -5.60
CA PRO A 342 14.36 -13.15 -7.01
C PRO A 342 13.76 -14.20 -7.96
N THR A 343 13.75 -15.47 -7.56
CA THR A 343 13.15 -16.57 -8.33
C THR A 343 11.65 -16.36 -8.55
N TYR A 344 10.92 -15.94 -7.51
CA TYR A 344 9.49 -15.62 -7.64
C TYR A 344 9.26 -14.48 -8.64
N ILE A 345 10.03 -13.40 -8.52
CA ILE A 345 9.90 -12.24 -9.41
C ILE A 345 10.20 -12.63 -10.85
N HIS A 346 11.30 -13.36 -11.09
CA HIS A 346 11.63 -13.85 -12.43
C HIS A 346 10.51 -14.69 -13.02
N THR A 347 10.06 -15.69 -12.29
CA THR A 347 9.04 -16.66 -12.79
C THR A 347 7.73 -15.96 -13.09
N VAL A 348 7.20 -15.16 -12.16
CA VAL A 348 5.91 -14.51 -12.32
C VAL A 348 5.97 -13.46 -13.43
N THR A 349 6.98 -12.60 -13.44
CA THR A 349 7.15 -11.57 -14.47
C THR A 349 7.26 -12.17 -15.87
N SER A 350 8.09 -13.23 -16.04
CA SER A 350 8.25 -13.90 -17.32
C SER A 350 6.97 -14.57 -17.83
N ILE A 351 6.09 -15.06 -16.93
CA ILE A 351 4.79 -15.62 -17.31
C ILE A 351 3.84 -14.53 -17.82
N TYR A 352 3.73 -13.40 -17.09
CA TYR A 352 2.84 -12.31 -17.49
C TYR A 352 3.36 -11.50 -18.69
N ARG A 353 4.64 -11.61 -19.02
CA ARG A 353 5.23 -11.00 -20.23
C ARG A 353 4.94 -11.79 -21.51
N ARG A 354 4.64 -13.07 -21.45
CA ARG A 354 4.30 -13.95 -22.59
C ARG A 354 2.87 -13.77 -23.08
#